data_517d1b5d492e263b53baa11366bca0e6
#
_entry.id   517d1b5d492e263b53baa11366bca0e6
#
_cell.length_a   1.000
_cell.length_b   1.000
_cell.length_c   1.000
_cell.angle_alpha   90.00
_cell.angle_beta   90.00
_cell.angle_gamma   90.00
#
_symmetry.space_group_name_H-M   'P 1'
#
loop_
_entity.id
_entity.type
_entity.pdbx_description
1 polymer ?
#
loop_
_entity_poly.entity_id
_entity_poly.type
_entity_poly.pdbx_seq_one_letter_code
_entity_poly.pdbx_strand_id
1 'polypeptide(L)'
;MTTILEDFSIPALIDAIEMNAIECCKAWSRWPGMELYEDADMIWTRTNIPFAAFNNVFRARLSPNGIEAAIETAVARFAERNVPMLWWIGPSPEPENLANHLEARGFVHGFEAAGMAVDLVSLADGLSAPRHLEIEEVGDLKTLGTWCAVMAPVYEFPGFALEPWVDMHAAVGLGADQPYRHYIARLEGTPVATASLFFGAGVAGISNVATLPEFRGQGIATAVTQAPLLEARRKGYRVGVLFASTAAIGLYRRLGFREYCKGNCYVWTNE
;
A
#
# COMPACT_ATOMS: atom_id res chain seq x y z
N MET A 1 -12.70 8.35 16.29
CA MET A 1 -13.20 8.17 14.90
C MET A 1 -12.46 9.18 14.05
N THR A 2 -11.78 8.77 12.99
CA THR A 2 -11.12 9.67 12.05
C THR A 2 -12.21 10.47 11.33
N THR A 3 -12.07 11.80 11.26
CA THR A 3 -13.01 12.65 10.52
C THR A 3 -12.93 12.31 9.04
N ILE A 4 -14.09 12.07 8.41
CA ILE A 4 -14.16 11.79 6.97
C ILE A 4 -13.74 13.03 6.18
N LEU A 5 -12.90 12.86 5.17
CA LEU A 5 -12.47 13.95 4.29
C LEU A 5 -13.63 14.40 3.39
N GLU A 6 -13.95 15.68 3.45
CA GLU A 6 -14.97 16.34 2.62
C GLU A 6 -14.34 17.37 1.65
N ASP A 7 -13.08 17.74 1.87
CA ASP A 7 -12.34 18.68 1.02
C ASP A 7 -11.73 17.95 -0.18
N PHE A 8 -12.15 18.35 -1.38
CA PHE A 8 -11.65 17.83 -2.66
C PHE A 8 -10.61 18.76 -3.31
N SER A 9 -10.05 19.72 -2.58
CA SER A 9 -8.95 20.52 -3.10
C SER A 9 -7.72 19.64 -3.39
N ILE A 10 -6.94 20.02 -4.40
CA ILE A 10 -5.76 19.24 -4.80
C ILE A 10 -4.80 19.02 -3.62
N PRO A 11 -4.46 20.05 -2.81
CA PRO A 11 -3.60 19.84 -1.64
C PRO A 11 -4.16 18.84 -0.64
N ALA A 12 -5.47 18.91 -0.31
CA ALA A 12 -6.10 18.00 0.63
C ALA A 12 -6.11 16.54 0.12
N LEU A 13 -6.33 16.35 -1.19
CA LEU A 13 -6.27 15.01 -1.80
C LEU A 13 -4.85 14.44 -1.81
N ILE A 14 -3.83 15.25 -2.10
CA ILE A 14 -2.42 14.82 -2.05
C ILE A 14 -2.03 14.41 -0.63
N ASP A 15 -2.37 15.22 0.36
CA ASP A 15 -2.10 14.92 1.77
C ASP A 15 -2.81 13.62 2.19
N ALA A 16 -4.09 13.45 1.83
CA ALA A 16 -4.85 12.25 2.16
C ALA A 16 -4.29 10.98 1.50
N ILE A 17 -3.83 11.05 0.25
CA ILE A 17 -3.16 9.94 -0.45
C ILE A 17 -1.91 9.52 0.32
N GLU A 18 -1.04 10.48 0.67
CA GLU A 18 0.20 10.22 1.38
C GLU A 18 -0.04 9.70 2.79
N MET A 19 -0.89 10.39 3.55
CA MET A 19 -1.17 10.03 4.95
C MET A 19 -1.87 8.69 5.08
N ASN A 20 -2.79 8.34 4.17
CA ASN A 20 -3.41 7.02 4.17
C ASN A 20 -2.38 5.88 4.00
N ALA A 21 -1.42 6.05 3.09
CA ALA A 21 -0.35 5.08 2.90
C ALA A 21 0.55 4.96 4.15
N ILE A 22 0.93 6.09 4.75
CA ILE A 22 1.74 6.11 5.99
C ILE A 22 1.00 5.43 7.14
N GLU A 23 -0.27 5.76 7.38
CA GLU A 23 -1.08 5.16 8.45
C GLU A 23 -1.28 3.65 8.23
N CYS A 24 -1.48 3.22 6.99
CA CYS A 24 -1.56 1.80 6.62
C CYS A 24 -0.27 1.06 7.01
N CYS A 25 0.88 1.60 6.65
CA CYS A 25 2.17 1.01 6.98
C CYS A 25 2.45 1.03 8.50
N LYS A 26 2.07 2.09 9.19
CA LYS A 26 2.16 2.15 10.67
C LYS A 26 1.29 1.09 11.34
N ALA A 27 0.13 0.74 10.76
CA ALA A 27 -0.73 -0.30 11.32
C ALA A 27 -0.06 -1.68 11.39
N TRP A 28 0.92 -1.97 10.54
CA TRP A 28 1.70 -3.21 10.56
C TRP A 28 2.56 -3.36 11.83
N SER A 29 2.88 -2.27 12.53
CA SER A 29 3.63 -2.32 13.80
C SER A 29 2.85 -2.98 14.96
N ARG A 30 1.57 -3.32 14.75
CA ARG A 30 0.85 -4.22 15.66
C ARG A 30 1.43 -5.64 15.68
N TRP A 31 2.14 -6.03 14.63
CA TRP A 31 2.89 -7.28 14.63
C TRP A 31 4.16 -7.16 15.47
N PRO A 32 4.36 -8.04 16.49
CA PRO A 32 5.53 -7.96 17.38
C PRO A 32 6.88 -8.12 16.67
N GLY A 33 6.88 -8.68 15.44
CA GLY A 33 8.08 -8.83 14.60
C GLY A 33 8.53 -7.52 13.93
N MET A 34 7.76 -6.43 14.05
CA MET A 34 8.05 -5.15 13.42
C MET A 34 8.32 -4.05 14.44
N GLU A 35 9.42 -3.35 14.28
CA GLU A 35 9.73 -2.13 15.00
C GLU A 35 9.21 -0.93 14.21
N LEU A 36 8.55 0.00 14.89
CA LEU A 36 8.16 1.30 14.35
C LEU A 36 8.96 2.39 15.08
N TYR A 37 9.56 3.27 14.32
CA TYR A 37 10.16 4.50 14.82
C TYR A 37 9.51 5.71 14.15
N GLU A 38 9.21 6.73 14.94
CA GLU A 38 8.61 7.96 14.47
C GLU A 38 9.14 9.14 15.29
N ASP A 39 9.70 10.12 14.59
CA ASP A 39 10.03 11.44 15.16
C ASP A 39 9.61 12.55 14.19
N ALA A 40 10.10 13.78 14.43
CA ALA A 40 9.79 14.93 13.56
C ALA A 40 10.37 14.76 12.15
N ASP A 41 11.53 14.12 12.04
CA ASP A 41 12.34 14.06 10.82
C ASP A 41 12.04 12.82 9.98
N MET A 42 11.67 11.68 10.58
CA MET A 42 11.58 10.40 9.89
C MET A 42 10.55 9.44 10.49
N ILE A 43 9.90 8.65 9.63
CA ILE A 43 9.13 7.46 10.04
C ILE A 43 9.72 6.26 9.30
N TRP A 44 10.05 5.21 10.06
CA TRP A 44 10.49 3.95 9.46
C TRP A 44 9.97 2.74 10.23
N THR A 45 9.86 1.62 9.51
CA THR A 45 9.60 0.29 10.09
C THR A 45 10.74 -0.66 9.74
N ARG A 46 11.08 -1.56 10.67
CA ARG A 46 12.16 -2.55 10.50
C ARG A 46 11.76 -3.89 11.10
N THR A 47 12.18 -4.95 10.44
CA THR A 47 12.02 -6.34 10.87
C THR A 47 13.36 -7.09 10.80
N ASN A 48 13.34 -8.39 11.06
CA ASN A 48 14.46 -9.29 10.78
C ASN A 48 14.26 -10.07 9.46
N ILE A 49 13.25 -9.72 8.67
CA ILE A 49 12.97 -10.40 7.41
C ILE A 49 13.84 -9.78 6.31
N PRO A 50 14.69 -10.57 5.60
CA PRO A 50 15.59 -10.05 4.57
C PRO A 50 14.86 -9.82 3.24
N PHE A 51 13.74 -9.12 3.29
CA PHE A 51 12.94 -8.71 2.14
C PHE A 51 12.52 -7.26 2.31
N ALA A 52 12.82 -6.45 1.31
CA ALA A 52 12.70 -4.99 1.42
C ALA A 52 11.29 -4.50 1.76
N ALA A 53 10.23 -5.20 1.32
CA ALA A 53 8.84 -4.82 1.61
C ALA A 53 8.50 -4.78 3.11
N PHE A 54 9.29 -5.43 3.98
CA PHE A 54 9.11 -5.40 5.44
C PHE A 54 9.90 -4.30 6.14
N ASN A 55 10.77 -3.58 5.43
CA ASN A 55 11.74 -2.67 6.01
C ASN A 55 11.67 -1.34 5.25
N ASN A 56 11.04 -0.33 5.83
CA ASN A 56 10.65 0.85 5.06
C ASN A 56 10.99 2.16 5.78
N VAL A 57 11.38 3.18 5.01
CA VAL A 57 11.35 4.57 5.40
C VAL A 57 10.23 5.24 4.59
N PHE A 58 9.24 5.86 5.28
CA PHE A 58 8.02 6.37 4.62
C PHE A 58 7.95 7.87 4.53
N ARG A 59 8.49 8.56 5.51
CA ARG A 59 8.49 10.01 5.56
C ARG A 59 9.86 10.45 6.01
N ALA A 60 10.47 11.33 5.22
CA ALA A 60 11.69 12.00 5.60
C ALA A 60 11.51 13.50 5.37
N ARG A 61 11.67 14.30 6.45
CA ARG A 61 11.65 15.76 6.46
C ARG A 61 12.98 16.22 7.04
N LEU A 62 14.01 16.18 6.21
CA LEU A 62 15.40 16.34 6.63
C LEU A 62 15.87 17.78 6.43
N SER A 63 16.50 18.37 7.44
CA SER A 63 17.12 19.66 7.28
C SER A 63 18.29 19.58 6.28
N PRO A 64 18.56 20.64 5.49
CA PRO A 64 19.63 20.61 4.48
C PRO A 64 21.01 20.21 5.04
N ASN A 65 21.30 20.57 6.28
CA ASN A 65 22.58 20.24 6.93
C ASN A 65 22.61 18.87 7.58
N GLY A 66 21.44 18.18 7.72
CA GLY A 66 21.31 16.90 8.40
C GLY A 66 21.07 15.69 7.47
N ILE A 67 20.87 15.93 6.16
CA ILE A 67 20.47 14.88 5.20
C ILE A 67 21.41 13.69 5.23
N GLU A 68 22.71 13.94 5.05
CA GLU A 68 23.72 12.90 4.94
C GLU A 68 23.78 12.05 6.22
N ALA A 69 23.80 12.70 7.37
CA ALA A 69 23.84 12.01 8.66
C ALA A 69 22.55 11.20 8.92
N ALA A 70 21.40 11.69 8.49
CA ALA A 70 20.13 10.99 8.63
C ALA A 70 20.08 9.74 7.75
N ILE A 71 20.53 9.84 6.48
CA ILE A 71 20.61 8.70 5.57
C ILE A 71 21.62 7.66 6.09
N GLU A 72 22.81 8.09 6.53
CA GLU A 72 23.82 7.18 7.12
C GLU A 72 23.28 6.46 8.36
N THR A 73 22.57 7.18 9.23
CA THR A 73 21.94 6.62 10.41
C THR A 73 20.89 5.57 10.03
N ALA A 74 20.05 5.85 9.03
CA ALA A 74 19.07 4.89 8.54
C ALA A 74 19.79 3.65 7.98
N VAL A 75 20.75 3.82 7.06
CA VAL A 75 21.53 2.73 6.48
C VAL A 75 22.17 1.86 7.55
N ALA A 76 22.85 2.46 8.53
CA ALA A 76 23.49 1.72 9.63
C ALA A 76 22.50 0.84 10.41
N ARG A 77 21.29 1.36 10.68
CA ARG A 77 20.25 0.63 11.41
C ARG A 77 19.75 -0.61 10.66
N PHE A 78 19.58 -0.54 9.35
CA PHE A 78 19.13 -1.69 8.55
C PHE A 78 20.31 -2.65 8.30
N ALA A 79 21.51 -2.13 8.07
CA ALA A 79 22.74 -2.91 7.94
C ALA A 79 23.05 -3.75 9.18
N GLU A 80 22.81 -3.22 10.40
CA GLU A 80 22.98 -3.92 11.67
C GLU A 80 22.21 -5.26 11.73
N ARG A 81 21.09 -5.35 11.05
CA ARG A 81 20.28 -6.57 10.95
C ARG A 81 20.46 -7.33 9.64
N ASN A 82 21.34 -6.84 8.79
CA ASN A 82 21.57 -7.39 7.45
C ASN A 82 20.28 -7.55 6.65
N VAL A 83 19.43 -6.52 6.66
CA VAL A 83 18.16 -6.48 5.91
C VAL A 83 18.18 -5.35 4.89
N PRO A 84 17.61 -5.57 3.69
CA PRO A 84 17.41 -4.52 2.71
C PRO A 84 16.30 -3.56 3.18
N MET A 85 16.24 -2.35 2.61
CA MET A 85 15.15 -1.41 2.88
C MET A 85 14.60 -0.77 1.62
N LEU A 86 13.33 -0.37 1.70
CA LEU A 86 12.67 0.55 0.79
C LEU A 86 12.67 1.95 1.39
N TRP A 87 13.08 2.95 0.62
CA TRP A 87 12.87 4.35 0.97
C TRP A 87 11.81 4.92 0.04
N TRP A 88 10.68 5.27 0.62
CA TRP A 88 9.58 5.89 -0.08
C TRP A 88 9.72 7.42 -0.05
N ILE A 89 9.85 8.02 -1.22
CA ILE A 89 9.78 9.46 -1.39
C ILE A 89 8.36 9.80 -1.81
N GLY A 90 7.61 10.39 -0.89
CA GLY A 90 6.23 10.85 -1.10
C GLY A 90 6.14 12.07 -2.02
N PRO A 91 4.93 12.61 -2.22
CA PRO A 91 4.69 13.76 -3.08
C PRO A 91 5.26 15.07 -2.55
N SER A 92 5.61 15.12 -1.27
CA SER A 92 6.13 16.32 -0.59
C SER A 92 7.50 16.04 0.04
N PRO A 93 8.56 15.76 -0.78
CA PRO A 93 9.86 15.42 -0.24
C PRO A 93 10.53 16.65 0.39
N GLU A 94 11.16 16.46 1.53
CA GLU A 94 12.03 17.44 2.16
C GLU A 94 13.40 16.82 2.43
N PRO A 95 14.47 17.23 1.75
CA PRO A 95 14.49 18.25 0.68
C PRO A 95 14.01 17.74 -0.68
N GLU A 96 13.69 18.64 -1.60
CA GLU A 96 13.25 18.29 -2.97
C GLU A 96 14.25 17.39 -3.72
N ASN A 97 15.53 17.51 -3.44
CA ASN A 97 16.62 16.72 -4.07
C ASN A 97 16.99 15.46 -3.27
N LEU A 98 16.13 14.99 -2.36
CA LEU A 98 16.39 13.80 -1.53
C LEU A 98 16.79 12.56 -2.37
N ALA A 99 16.20 12.38 -3.55
CA ALA A 99 16.54 11.31 -4.48
C ALA A 99 18.03 11.26 -4.81
N ASN A 100 18.64 12.41 -5.11
CA ASN A 100 20.06 12.51 -5.47
C ASN A 100 20.97 12.10 -4.28
N HIS A 101 20.58 12.42 -3.06
CA HIS A 101 21.31 12.03 -1.84
C HIS A 101 21.21 10.53 -1.59
N LEU A 102 20.05 9.93 -1.83
CA LEU A 102 19.88 8.47 -1.74
C LEU A 102 20.74 7.73 -2.77
N GLU A 103 20.70 8.17 -4.04
CA GLU A 103 21.49 7.57 -5.11
C GLU A 103 23.00 7.67 -4.83
N ALA A 104 23.49 8.81 -4.30
CA ALA A 104 24.86 8.99 -3.89
C ALA A 104 25.29 8.03 -2.76
N ARG A 105 24.35 7.45 -2.02
CA ARG A 105 24.56 6.47 -0.94
C ARG A 105 24.24 5.03 -1.33
N GLY A 106 24.15 4.75 -2.64
CA GLY A 106 23.98 3.41 -3.19
C GLY A 106 22.53 2.92 -3.23
N PHE A 107 21.54 3.79 -2.99
CA PHE A 107 20.16 3.43 -3.28
C PHE A 107 19.91 3.39 -4.78
N VAL A 108 19.14 2.41 -5.22
CA VAL A 108 18.74 2.26 -6.62
C VAL A 108 17.25 2.60 -6.74
N HIS A 109 16.89 3.41 -7.74
CA HIS A 109 15.50 3.68 -8.04
C HIS A 109 14.78 2.37 -8.44
N GLY A 110 13.77 1.99 -7.69
CA GLY A 110 13.00 0.78 -7.91
C GLY A 110 11.80 1.03 -8.84
N PHE A 111 10.89 1.92 -8.44
CA PHE A 111 9.71 2.24 -9.24
C PHE A 111 9.08 3.58 -8.85
N GLU A 112 8.34 4.16 -9.81
CA GLU A 112 7.44 5.29 -9.60
C GLU A 112 5.99 4.77 -9.53
N ALA A 113 5.18 5.38 -8.67
CA ALA A 113 3.75 5.11 -8.57
C ALA A 113 2.95 6.42 -8.62
N ALA A 114 1.81 6.37 -9.34
CA ALA A 114 0.89 7.49 -9.42
C ALA A 114 -0.04 7.49 -8.19
N GLY A 115 -0.03 8.57 -7.40
CA GLY A 115 -1.00 8.81 -6.35
C GLY A 115 -2.32 9.26 -6.96
N MET A 116 -3.37 8.46 -6.77
CA MET A 116 -4.67 8.67 -7.42
C MET A 116 -5.80 8.73 -6.42
N ALA A 117 -6.85 9.52 -6.73
CA ALA A 117 -8.07 9.61 -5.93
C ALA A 117 -9.32 9.57 -6.82
N VAL A 118 -10.44 9.16 -6.21
CA VAL A 118 -11.77 9.13 -6.82
C VAL A 118 -12.83 9.61 -5.83
N ASP A 119 -13.83 10.37 -6.30
CA ASP A 119 -15.05 10.64 -5.53
C ASP A 119 -15.93 9.38 -5.56
N LEU A 120 -16.11 8.75 -4.41
CA LEU A 120 -16.86 7.50 -4.26
C LEU A 120 -18.33 7.66 -4.64
N VAL A 121 -18.90 8.87 -4.57
CA VAL A 121 -20.28 9.12 -5.02
C VAL A 121 -20.41 8.97 -6.54
N SER A 122 -19.35 9.25 -7.29
CA SER A 122 -19.32 9.12 -8.74
C SER A 122 -19.09 7.68 -9.24
N LEU A 123 -18.76 6.74 -8.37
CA LEU A 123 -18.60 5.33 -8.74
C LEU A 123 -19.93 4.73 -9.21
N ALA A 124 -19.88 4.03 -10.32
CA ALA A 124 -21.03 3.26 -10.81
C ALA A 124 -21.48 2.22 -9.79
N ASP A 125 -22.81 2.05 -9.65
CA ASP A 125 -23.40 1.09 -8.70
C ASP A 125 -23.24 -0.37 -9.11
N GLY A 126 -23.07 -0.65 -10.39
CA GLY A 126 -22.94 -2.00 -10.92
C GLY A 126 -21.50 -2.43 -11.09
N LEU A 127 -21.19 -3.64 -10.62
CA LEU A 127 -19.94 -4.29 -10.94
C LEU A 127 -19.99 -4.84 -12.37
N SER A 128 -19.09 -4.39 -13.23
CA SER A 128 -18.80 -5.12 -14.49
C SER A 128 -17.87 -6.28 -14.17
N ALA A 129 -18.45 -7.40 -13.74
CA ALA A 129 -17.70 -8.59 -13.33
C ALA A 129 -18.02 -9.77 -14.25
N PRO A 130 -17.12 -10.72 -14.44
CA PRO A 130 -17.41 -12.00 -15.08
C PRO A 130 -18.57 -12.73 -14.37
N ARG A 131 -19.31 -13.57 -15.13
CA ARG A 131 -20.27 -14.46 -14.50
C ARG A 131 -19.57 -15.39 -13.52
N HIS A 132 -20.23 -15.72 -12.39
CA HIS A 132 -19.69 -16.59 -11.35
C HIS A 132 -18.44 -16.06 -10.64
N LEU A 133 -18.15 -14.75 -10.72
CA LEU A 133 -17.16 -14.10 -9.87
C LEU A 133 -17.81 -13.75 -8.53
N GLU A 134 -17.27 -14.31 -7.47
CA GLU A 134 -17.64 -14.01 -6.09
C GLU A 134 -16.51 -13.24 -5.43
N ILE A 135 -16.85 -12.19 -4.65
CA ILE A 135 -15.87 -11.39 -3.90
C ILE A 135 -16.29 -11.45 -2.43
N GLU A 136 -15.41 -11.98 -1.59
CA GLU A 136 -15.64 -12.12 -0.15
C GLU A 136 -14.57 -11.37 0.65
N GLU A 137 -14.95 -10.90 1.83
CA GLU A 137 -14.03 -10.35 2.81
C GLU A 137 -13.28 -11.49 3.52
N VAL A 138 -11.99 -11.32 3.76
CA VAL A 138 -11.14 -12.25 4.50
C VAL A 138 -11.41 -12.10 5.99
N GLY A 139 -12.08 -13.10 6.58
CA GLY A 139 -12.51 -13.08 7.98
C GLY A 139 -11.75 -14.01 8.91
N ASP A 140 -10.88 -14.89 8.37
CA ASP A 140 -10.13 -15.90 9.14
C ASP A 140 -8.73 -16.14 8.59
N LEU A 141 -7.88 -16.81 9.38
CA LEU A 141 -6.49 -17.09 9.03
C LEU A 141 -6.33 -17.99 7.80
N LYS A 142 -7.25 -18.92 7.58
CA LYS A 142 -7.21 -19.85 6.44
C LYS A 142 -7.43 -19.07 5.13
N THR A 143 -8.45 -18.20 5.11
CA THR A 143 -8.75 -17.35 3.97
C THR A 143 -7.66 -16.30 3.76
N LEU A 144 -7.04 -15.77 4.84
CA LEU A 144 -5.88 -14.89 4.75
C LEU A 144 -4.68 -15.60 4.10
N GLY A 145 -4.38 -16.85 4.49
CA GLY A 145 -3.34 -17.64 3.84
C GLY A 145 -3.59 -17.83 2.34
N THR A 146 -4.86 -18.08 1.96
CA THR A 146 -5.25 -18.16 0.54
C THR A 146 -5.07 -16.82 -0.17
N TRP A 147 -5.46 -15.72 0.46
CA TRP A 147 -5.26 -14.35 -0.06
C TRP A 147 -3.78 -14.07 -0.32
N CYS A 148 -2.90 -14.38 0.65
CA CYS A 148 -1.45 -14.25 0.49
C CYS A 148 -0.91 -15.11 -0.66
N ALA A 149 -1.39 -16.36 -0.80
CA ALA A 149 -0.96 -17.26 -1.87
C ALA A 149 -1.35 -16.77 -3.28
N VAL A 150 -2.47 -16.05 -3.42
CA VAL A 150 -2.87 -15.40 -4.69
C VAL A 150 -2.03 -14.16 -4.96
N MET A 151 -1.75 -13.35 -3.94
CA MET A 151 -1.00 -12.11 -4.06
C MET A 151 0.49 -12.35 -4.36
N ALA A 152 1.10 -13.33 -3.70
CA ALA A 152 2.53 -13.56 -3.69
C ALA A 152 3.17 -13.71 -5.08
N PRO A 153 2.66 -14.55 -6.00
CA PRO A 153 3.28 -14.70 -7.33
C PRO A 153 3.16 -13.44 -8.19
N VAL A 154 2.17 -12.58 -7.92
CA VAL A 154 1.97 -11.33 -8.67
C VAL A 154 2.95 -10.25 -8.23
N TYR A 155 3.32 -10.23 -6.95
CA TYR A 155 4.29 -9.31 -6.37
C TYR A 155 5.69 -9.93 -6.19
N GLU A 156 5.91 -11.12 -6.76
CA GLU A 156 7.21 -11.83 -6.72
C GLU A 156 7.73 -12.04 -5.29
N PHE A 157 6.83 -12.31 -4.34
CA PHE A 157 7.20 -12.56 -2.96
C PHE A 157 7.99 -13.86 -2.84
N PRO A 158 9.17 -13.83 -2.22
CA PRO A 158 9.93 -15.06 -1.96
C PRO A 158 9.22 -15.95 -0.94
N GLY A 159 9.35 -17.26 -1.07
CA GLY A 159 8.63 -18.22 -0.22
C GLY A 159 8.82 -18.02 1.28
N PHE A 160 10.03 -17.63 1.72
CA PHE A 160 10.33 -17.36 3.13
C PHE A 160 9.59 -16.14 3.71
N ALA A 161 9.10 -15.24 2.85
CA ALA A 161 8.40 -14.03 3.26
C ALA A 161 6.89 -14.22 3.44
N LEU A 162 6.33 -15.36 3.00
CA LEU A 162 4.87 -15.60 3.02
C LEU A 162 4.31 -15.74 4.42
N GLU A 163 4.91 -16.57 5.26
CA GLU A 163 4.44 -16.78 6.63
C GLU A 163 4.53 -15.48 7.45
N PRO A 164 5.67 -14.75 7.48
CA PRO A 164 5.72 -13.43 8.12
C PRO A 164 4.70 -12.43 7.57
N TRP A 165 4.37 -12.48 6.28
CA TRP A 165 3.36 -11.61 5.67
C TRP A 165 1.96 -11.92 6.18
N VAL A 166 1.61 -13.22 6.29
CA VAL A 166 0.36 -13.67 6.92
C VAL A 166 0.29 -13.21 8.37
N ASP A 167 1.35 -13.42 9.15
CA ASP A 167 1.40 -13.06 10.57
C ASP A 167 1.23 -11.55 10.78
N MET A 168 1.88 -10.74 9.96
CA MET A 168 1.79 -9.28 10.00
C MET A 168 0.34 -8.81 9.73
N HIS A 169 -0.31 -9.33 8.70
CA HIS A 169 -1.70 -8.99 8.40
C HIS A 169 -2.67 -9.51 9.46
N ALA A 170 -2.43 -10.71 9.99
CA ALA A 170 -3.23 -11.27 11.08
C ALA A 170 -3.14 -10.44 12.37
N ALA A 171 -1.96 -9.89 12.68
CA ALA A 171 -1.73 -9.06 13.86
C ALA A 171 -2.44 -7.70 13.77
N VAL A 172 -2.66 -7.17 12.58
CA VAL A 172 -3.48 -5.96 12.38
C VAL A 172 -4.94 -6.23 12.70
N GLY A 173 -5.39 -7.48 12.53
CA GLY A 173 -6.76 -7.94 12.77
C GLY A 173 -7.53 -8.18 11.47
N LEU A 174 -8.50 -9.09 11.53
CA LEU A 174 -9.35 -9.49 10.40
C LEU A 174 -10.81 -9.14 10.68
N GLY A 175 -11.58 -8.92 9.61
CA GLY A 175 -13.04 -8.74 9.64
C GLY A 175 -13.50 -7.29 9.66
N ALA A 176 -14.83 -7.14 9.65
CA ALA A 176 -15.55 -5.91 9.31
C ALA A 176 -15.34 -4.73 10.26
N ASP A 177 -14.88 -4.98 11.49
CA ASP A 177 -14.64 -3.94 12.51
C ASP A 177 -13.21 -3.40 12.47
N GLN A 178 -12.33 -3.98 11.64
CA GLN A 178 -10.95 -3.54 11.53
C GLN A 178 -10.82 -2.44 10.46
N PRO A 179 -9.87 -1.49 10.65
CA PRO A 179 -9.60 -0.47 9.64
C PRO A 179 -8.92 -1.04 8.39
N TYR A 180 -8.21 -2.16 8.51
CA TYR A 180 -7.55 -2.83 7.40
C TYR A 180 -8.26 -4.13 7.07
N ARG A 181 -8.79 -4.24 5.87
CA ARG A 181 -9.60 -5.35 5.39
C ARG A 181 -9.04 -5.91 4.10
N HIS A 182 -9.17 -7.20 3.94
CA HIS A 182 -8.70 -7.91 2.76
C HIS A 182 -9.88 -8.55 2.05
N TYR A 183 -9.80 -8.58 0.72
CA TYR A 183 -10.83 -9.15 -0.14
C TYR A 183 -10.20 -10.15 -1.10
N ILE A 184 -10.85 -11.27 -1.32
CA ILE A 184 -10.47 -12.29 -2.28
C ILE A 184 -11.59 -12.48 -3.29
N ALA A 185 -11.22 -12.55 -4.56
CA ALA A 185 -12.14 -12.85 -5.65
C ALA A 185 -11.95 -14.30 -6.08
N ARG A 186 -13.08 -15.03 -6.19
CA ARG A 186 -13.13 -16.42 -6.67
C ARG A 186 -13.93 -16.48 -7.96
N LEU A 187 -13.34 -17.07 -8.98
CA LEU A 187 -14.04 -17.38 -10.23
C LEU A 187 -14.35 -18.89 -10.22
N GLU A 188 -15.63 -19.22 -10.26
CA GLU A 188 -16.06 -20.63 -10.15
C GLU A 188 -15.45 -21.37 -8.94
N GLY A 189 -15.35 -20.68 -7.79
CA GLY A 189 -14.75 -21.19 -6.56
C GLY A 189 -13.22 -21.12 -6.49
N THR A 190 -12.52 -20.89 -7.62
CA THR A 190 -11.05 -20.76 -7.66
C THR A 190 -10.62 -19.36 -7.24
N PRO A 191 -9.72 -19.18 -6.24
CA PRO A 191 -9.21 -17.88 -5.85
C PRO A 191 -8.28 -17.34 -6.95
N VAL A 192 -8.59 -16.14 -7.48
CA VAL A 192 -7.95 -15.59 -8.69
C VAL A 192 -7.43 -14.18 -8.54
N ALA A 193 -7.96 -13.40 -7.57
CA ALA A 193 -7.53 -12.02 -7.37
C ALA A 193 -7.71 -11.58 -5.92
N THR A 194 -7.00 -10.51 -5.56
CA THR A 194 -7.01 -9.90 -4.23
C THR A 194 -7.16 -8.39 -4.31
N ALA A 195 -7.60 -7.79 -3.21
CA ALA A 195 -7.50 -6.39 -2.91
C ALA A 195 -7.46 -6.18 -1.40
N SER A 196 -7.00 -5.02 -0.96
CA SER A 196 -7.12 -4.58 0.43
C SER A 196 -7.72 -3.18 0.48
N LEU A 197 -8.45 -2.92 1.55
CA LEU A 197 -9.05 -1.63 1.88
C LEU A 197 -8.55 -1.18 3.24
N PHE A 198 -8.02 0.03 3.33
CA PHE A 198 -7.60 0.63 4.60
C PHE A 198 -8.35 1.95 4.85
N PHE A 199 -9.00 2.04 6.00
CA PHE A 199 -9.64 3.27 6.46
C PHE A 199 -8.66 4.08 7.31
N GLY A 200 -8.09 5.14 6.74
CA GLY A 200 -7.13 6.03 7.39
C GLY A 200 -7.15 7.41 6.74
N ALA A 201 -6.65 8.43 7.43
CA ALA A 201 -6.65 9.83 6.96
C ALA A 201 -8.00 10.36 6.43
N GLY A 202 -9.12 9.83 6.95
CA GLY A 202 -10.46 10.21 6.50
C GLY A 202 -10.89 9.68 5.13
N VAL A 203 -10.12 8.79 4.50
CA VAL A 203 -10.35 8.24 3.16
C VAL A 203 -10.29 6.71 3.14
N ALA A 204 -10.68 6.12 2.03
CA ALA A 204 -10.65 4.68 1.77
C ALA A 204 -9.49 4.34 0.83
N GLY A 205 -8.39 3.82 1.38
CA GLY A 205 -7.20 3.45 0.60
C GLY A 205 -7.28 2.03 0.05
N ILE A 206 -6.97 1.85 -1.23
CA ILE A 206 -6.87 0.54 -1.90
C ILE A 206 -5.42 0.16 -2.08
N SER A 207 -5.10 -1.09 -1.74
CA SER A 207 -3.77 -1.68 -1.92
C SER A 207 -3.87 -3.18 -2.23
N ASN A 208 -2.73 -3.84 -2.47
CA ASN A 208 -2.63 -5.28 -2.69
C ASN A 208 -3.59 -5.82 -3.77
N VAL A 209 -3.83 -5.02 -4.81
CA VAL A 209 -4.64 -5.45 -5.97
C VAL A 209 -3.79 -6.34 -6.85
N ALA A 210 -4.09 -7.62 -6.84
CA ALA A 210 -3.43 -8.63 -7.65
C ALA A 210 -4.45 -9.47 -8.41
N THR A 211 -4.10 -9.88 -9.64
CA THR A 211 -4.87 -10.86 -10.42
C THR A 211 -3.87 -11.82 -11.05
N LEU A 212 -4.07 -13.10 -10.82
CA LEU A 212 -3.23 -14.15 -11.40
C LEU A 212 -3.14 -13.99 -12.92
N PRO A 213 -1.97 -14.17 -13.53
CA PRO A 213 -1.73 -13.88 -14.96
C PRO A 213 -2.77 -14.48 -15.92
N GLU A 214 -3.15 -15.74 -15.69
CA GLU A 214 -4.08 -16.51 -16.49
C GLU A 214 -5.54 -16.00 -16.44
N PHE A 215 -5.87 -15.15 -15.44
CA PHE A 215 -7.20 -14.56 -15.24
C PHE A 215 -7.26 -13.08 -15.57
N ARG A 216 -6.18 -12.49 -16.11
CA ARG A 216 -6.15 -11.08 -16.53
C ARG A 216 -7.01 -10.82 -17.75
N GLY A 217 -7.33 -9.55 -17.98
CA GLY A 217 -8.11 -9.13 -19.16
C GLY A 217 -9.61 -9.39 -19.07
N GLN A 218 -10.11 -9.97 -17.98
CA GLN A 218 -11.52 -10.39 -17.80
C GLN A 218 -12.35 -9.44 -16.92
N GLY A 219 -11.81 -8.26 -16.52
CA GLY A 219 -12.51 -7.31 -15.65
C GLY A 219 -12.43 -7.64 -14.15
N ILE A 220 -11.76 -8.74 -13.74
CA ILE A 220 -11.67 -9.20 -12.33
C ILE A 220 -11.02 -8.15 -11.44
N ALA A 221 -9.88 -7.55 -11.88
CA ALA A 221 -9.20 -6.50 -11.12
C ALA A 221 -10.09 -5.28 -10.89
N THR A 222 -10.92 -4.90 -11.87
CA THR A 222 -11.92 -3.83 -11.73
C THR A 222 -12.94 -4.19 -10.65
N ALA A 223 -13.49 -5.39 -10.69
CA ALA A 223 -14.51 -5.84 -9.76
C ALA A 223 -13.99 -5.93 -8.32
N VAL A 224 -12.81 -6.55 -8.10
CA VAL A 224 -12.23 -6.71 -6.76
C VAL A 224 -11.76 -5.38 -6.15
N THR A 225 -11.45 -4.38 -6.98
CA THR A 225 -11.17 -2.99 -6.53
C THR A 225 -12.45 -2.24 -6.20
N GLN A 226 -13.49 -2.38 -7.02
CA GLN A 226 -14.73 -1.62 -6.87
C GLN A 226 -15.55 -2.09 -5.68
N ALA A 227 -15.61 -3.38 -5.39
CA ALA A 227 -16.42 -3.94 -4.31
C ALA A 227 -16.11 -3.29 -2.93
N PRO A 228 -14.84 -3.23 -2.45
CA PRO A 228 -14.52 -2.54 -1.20
C PRO A 228 -14.75 -1.03 -1.24
N LEU A 229 -14.60 -0.36 -2.39
CA LEU A 229 -14.91 1.07 -2.52
C LEU A 229 -16.41 1.36 -2.41
N LEU A 230 -17.26 0.50 -2.96
CA LEU A 230 -18.72 0.60 -2.78
C LEU A 230 -19.12 0.36 -1.31
N GLU A 231 -18.42 -0.51 -0.59
CA GLU A 231 -18.60 -0.67 0.85
C GLU A 231 -18.18 0.59 1.61
N ALA A 232 -17.02 1.16 1.29
CA ALA A 232 -16.55 2.40 1.88
C ALA A 232 -17.56 3.55 1.69
N ARG A 233 -18.13 3.67 0.48
CA ARG A 233 -19.21 4.64 0.19
C ARG A 233 -20.44 4.42 1.10
N ARG A 234 -20.88 3.16 1.30
CA ARG A 234 -21.99 2.84 2.21
C ARG A 234 -21.71 3.20 3.66
N LYS A 235 -20.44 3.22 4.06
CA LYS A 235 -19.97 3.66 5.39
C LYS A 235 -19.82 5.19 5.48
N GLY A 236 -20.13 5.95 4.42
CA GLY A 236 -20.11 7.41 4.38
C GLY A 236 -18.78 8.01 3.90
N TYR A 237 -17.77 7.21 3.57
CA TYR A 237 -16.54 7.75 2.98
C TYR A 237 -16.81 8.38 1.62
N ARG A 238 -16.13 9.50 1.34
CA ARG A 238 -16.32 10.29 0.14
C ARG A 238 -15.19 10.11 -0.87
N VAL A 239 -14.00 9.80 -0.40
CA VAL A 239 -12.80 9.73 -1.22
C VAL A 239 -12.18 8.33 -1.13
N GLY A 240 -11.93 7.73 -2.31
CA GLY A 240 -11.09 6.55 -2.48
C GLY A 240 -9.69 6.97 -2.97
N VAL A 241 -8.62 6.37 -2.41
CA VAL A 241 -7.24 6.70 -2.78
C VAL A 241 -6.41 5.45 -3.03
N LEU A 242 -5.34 5.57 -3.79
CA LEU A 242 -4.35 4.52 -4.00
C LEU A 242 -3.05 5.06 -4.61
N PHE A 243 -2.00 4.24 -4.56
CA PHE A 243 -0.82 4.38 -5.41
C PHE A 243 -0.83 3.30 -6.49
N ALA A 244 -0.82 3.73 -7.76
CA ALA A 244 -0.89 2.86 -8.92
C ALA A 244 0.48 2.67 -9.57
N SER A 245 0.87 1.42 -9.85
CA SER A 245 1.98 1.18 -10.78
C SER A 245 1.63 1.67 -12.19
N THR A 246 2.64 1.99 -12.98
CA THR A 246 2.45 2.46 -14.37
C THR A 246 1.54 1.53 -15.19
N ALA A 247 1.66 0.21 -15.00
CA ALA A 247 0.85 -0.78 -15.70
C ALA A 247 -0.63 -0.75 -15.28
N ALA A 248 -0.95 -0.29 -14.06
CA ALA A 248 -2.29 -0.31 -13.49
C ALA A 248 -3.07 1.01 -13.67
N ILE A 249 -2.42 2.12 -14.04
CA ILE A 249 -3.06 3.45 -14.18
C ILE A 249 -4.31 3.39 -15.06
N GLY A 250 -4.25 2.67 -16.18
CA GLY A 250 -5.37 2.53 -17.11
C GLY A 250 -6.59 1.85 -16.49
N LEU A 251 -6.40 0.89 -15.60
CA LEU A 251 -7.47 0.24 -14.84
C LEU A 251 -8.19 1.26 -13.95
N TYR A 252 -7.42 2.00 -13.14
CA TYR A 252 -7.99 2.92 -12.17
C TYR A 252 -8.64 4.15 -12.82
N ARG A 253 -8.10 4.64 -13.96
CA ARG A 253 -8.75 5.69 -14.75
C ARG A 253 -10.15 5.27 -15.24
N ARG A 254 -10.33 3.99 -15.63
CA ARG A 254 -11.67 3.47 -15.98
C ARG A 254 -12.64 3.41 -14.81
N LEU A 255 -12.14 3.26 -13.59
CA LEU A 255 -12.92 3.36 -12.36
C LEU A 255 -13.18 4.81 -11.92
N GLY A 256 -12.71 5.81 -12.67
CA GLY A 256 -12.91 7.23 -12.36
C GLY A 256 -11.80 7.87 -11.52
N PHE A 257 -10.76 7.14 -11.16
CA PHE A 257 -9.61 7.72 -10.47
C PHE A 257 -8.87 8.72 -11.35
N ARG A 258 -8.40 9.79 -10.72
CA ARG A 258 -7.52 10.80 -11.32
C ARG A 258 -6.20 10.83 -10.60
N GLU A 259 -5.13 11.12 -11.32
CA GLU A 259 -3.79 11.29 -10.79
C GLU A 259 -3.62 12.69 -10.19
N TYR A 260 -3.05 12.77 -9.00
CA TYR A 260 -2.81 14.03 -8.27
C TYR A 260 -1.35 14.23 -7.91
N CYS A 261 -0.61 13.14 -7.70
CA CYS A 261 0.79 13.19 -7.31
C CYS A 261 1.54 11.93 -7.77
N LYS A 262 2.84 11.92 -7.48
CA LYS A 262 3.72 10.77 -7.70
C LYS A 262 4.46 10.45 -6.42
N GLY A 263 4.78 9.18 -6.24
CA GLY A 263 5.70 8.70 -5.23
C GLY A 263 6.78 7.84 -5.89
N ASN A 264 7.98 7.86 -5.32
CA ASN A 264 9.11 7.11 -5.82
C ASN A 264 9.66 6.17 -4.74
N CYS A 265 9.97 4.95 -5.13
CA CYS A 265 10.58 3.97 -4.27
C CYS A 265 12.04 3.78 -4.61
N TYR A 266 12.90 3.84 -3.60
CA TYR A 266 14.33 3.56 -3.70
C TYR A 266 14.66 2.33 -2.85
N VAL A 267 15.53 1.49 -3.34
CA VAL A 267 15.94 0.24 -2.68
C VAL A 267 17.41 0.34 -2.29
N TRP A 268 17.72 -0.02 -1.06
CA TRP A 268 19.06 -0.22 -0.59
C TRP A 268 19.25 -1.68 -0.15
N THR A 269 20.39 -2.26 -0.51
CA THR A 269 20.80 -3.61 -0.10
C THR A 269 22.17 -3.54 0.56
N ASN A 270 22.41 -4.43 1.51
CA ASN A 270 23.70 -4.57 2.18
C ASN A 270 24.58 -5.56 1.37
N GLU A 271 25.01 -5.12 0.17
CA GLU A 271 25.99 -5.90 -0.64
C GLU A 271 27.42 -5.45 -0.36
#